data_6d79100831653a473bf559a47df61b0d
#
_entry.id   6d79100831653a473bf559a47df61b0d
#
_cell.length_a   1.000
_cell.length_b   1.000
_cell.length_c   1.000
_cell.angle_alpha   90.00
_cell.angle_beta   90.00
_cell.angle_gamma   90.00
#
_symmetry.space_group_name_H-M   'P 1'
#
loop_
_entity.id
_entity.type
_entity.pdbx_description
1 polymer ?
#
loop_
_entity_poly.entity_id
_entity_poly.type
_entity_poly.pdbx_seq_one_letter_code
_entity_poly.pdbx_strand_id
1 'polypeptide(L)'
;MKEGNRVNYTLVLAGGKVERMGYTNMPKPYLLLGDKPIIIHTIEQFLINKNIDKIVVCCAFDWVNYCKHLLKKYIPNNDIIYVTEGGKSRNETIYKGCKFIIEQFGLNDEDIVLTHDVVRPFISQRIIEDNL
;
A
#
# COMPACT_ATOMS: atom_id res chain seq x y z
N MET A 1 21.64 -4.49 6.49
CA MET A 1 21.85 -3.02 6.57
C MET A 1 21.95 -2.46 5.16
N LYS A 2 21.19 -1.46 4.86
CA LYS A 2 21.28 -0.87 3.52
C LYS A 2 22.52 0.02 3.40
N GLU A 3 23.05 0.08 2.21
CA GLU A 3 24.26 0.87 1.95
C GLU A 3 23.90 2.29 1.57
N GLY A 4 24.67 3.25 2.08
CA GLY A 4 24.53 4.66 1.74
C GLY A 4 23.19 5.24 2.13
N ASN A 5 22.71 6.15 1.30
CA ASN A 5 21.47 6.90 1.56
C ASN A 5 20.28 6.39 0.74
N ARG A 6 20.41 5.19 0.18
CA ARG A 6 19.31 4.62 -0.60
C ARG A 6 18.09 4.38 0.27
N VAL A 7 16.92 4.81 -0.24
CA VAL A 7 15.64 4.60 0.42
C VAL A 7 14.82 3.62 -0.40
N ASN A 8 14.26 2.63 0.25
CA ASN A 8 13.41 1.64 -0.39
C ASN A 8 11.96 1.95 -0.04
N TYR A 9 11.19 2.35 -1.05
CA TYR A 9 9.78 2.68 -0.90
C TYR A 9 8.92 1.53 -1.43
N THR A 10 7.77 1.33 -0.82
CA THR A 10 6.73 0.45 -1.36
C THR A 10 5.47 1.27 -1.58
N LEU A 11 4.96 1.24 -2.80
CA LEU A 11 3.64 1.78 -3.12
C LEU A 11 2.63 0.65 -3.00
N VAL A 12 1.72 0.76 -2.06
CA VAL A 12 0.63 -0.20 -1.91
C VAL A 12 -0.56 0.37 -2.67
N LEU A 13 -0.91 -0.27 -3.77
CA LEU A 13 -1.92 0.24 -4.69
C LEU A 13 -3.29 -0.26 -4.29
N ALA A 14 -4.06 0.61 -3.66
CA ALA A 14 -5.41 0.32 -3.19
C ALA A 14 -6.45 1.24 -3.86
N GLY A 15 -6.03 1.93 -4.93
CA GLY A 15 -6.92 2.79 -5.70
C GLY A 15 -7.65 2.00 -6.78
N GLY A 16 -8.37 2.70 -7.62
CA GLY A 16 -9.08 2.12 -8.74
C GLY A 16 -10.59 2.15 -8.55
N LYS A 17 -11.29 1.47 -9.45
CA LYS A 17 -12.74 1.46 -9.45
C LYS A 17 -13.27 0.64 -8.28
N VAL A 18 -14.29 1.18 -7.62
CA VAL A 18 -15.04 0.42 -6.63
C VAL A 18 -15.90 -0.59 -7.38
N GLU A 19 -15.60 -1.87 -7.20
CA GLU A 19 -16.44 -2.92 -7.76
C GLU A 19 -17.46 -3.33 -6.71
N ARG A 20 -18.70 -3.42 -7.12
CA ARG A 20 -19.75 -3.88 -6.23
C ARG A 20 -19.57 -5.37 -5.99
N MET A 21 -19.42 -5.74 -4.73
CA MET A 21 -19.29 -7.12 -4.30
C MET A 21 -20.58 -7.52 -3.57
N GLY A 22 -21.57 -7.99 -4.34
CA GLY A 22 -22.85 -8.34 -3.74
C GLY A 22 -23.57 -7.15 -3.13
N TYR A 23 -23.79 -7.18 -1.84
CA TYR A 23 -24.57 -6.15 -1.13
C TYR A 23 -23.70 -5.03 -0.58
N THR A 24 -22.42 -5.08 -0.76
CA THR A 24 -21.52 -4.06 -0.20
C THR A 24 -20.93 -3.21 -1.29
N ASN A 25 -20.83 -1.90 -1.03
CA ASN A 25 -20.15 -0.95 -1.88
C ASN A 25 -18.71 -0.71 -1.42
N MET A 26 -18.24 -1.49 -0.47
CA MET A 26 -16.91 -1.33 0.08
C MET A 26 -15.87 -1.88 -0.91
N PRO A 27 -14.82 -1.12 -1.22
CA PRO A 27 -13.75 -1.62 -2.08
C PRO A 27 -13.05 -2.84 -1.48
N LYS A 28 -12.57 -3.72 -2.34
CA LYS A 28 -11.93 -4.97 -1.92
C LYS A 28 -10.84 -4.82 -0.87
N PRO A 29 -9.95 -3.81 -0.95
CA PRO A 29 -8.89 -3.68 0.05
C PRO A 29 -9.38 -3.57 1.48
N TYR A 30 -10.60 -3.10 1.68
CA TYR A 30 -11.15 -2.86 3.02
C TYR A 30 -12.03 -3.98 3.54
N LEU A 31 -12.27 -5.02 2.73
CA LEU A 31 -13.02 -6.17 3.17
C LEU A 31 -12.23 -6.96 4.19
N LEU A 32 -12.94 -7.56 5.14
CA LEU A 32 -12.29 -8.34 6.19
C LEU A 32 -11.80 -9.67 5.68
N LEU A 33 -10.59 -10.03 6.10
CA LEU A 33 -10.04 -11.35 5.94
C LEU A 33 -9.70 -11.83 7.34
N GLY A 34 -10.57 -12.66 7.92
CA GLY A 34 -10.49 -12.95 9.33
C GLY A 34 -10.91 -11.74 10.14
N ASP A 35 -10.05 -11.27 11.02
CA ASP A 35 -10.34 -10.17 11.93
C ASP A 35 -9.79 -8.80 11.47
N LYS A 36 -9.15 -8.77 10.30
CA LYS A 36 -8.54 -7.53 9.79
C LYS A 36 -8.88 -7.30 8.32
N PRO A 37 -8.96 -6.04 7.89
CA PRO A 37 -9.09 -5.75 6.46
C PRO A 37 -7.91 -6.27 5.65
N ILE A 38 -8.18 -6.63 4.41
CA ILE A 38 -7.16 -7.15 3.50
C ILE A 38 -5.96 -6.21 3.42
N ILE A 39 -6.20 -4.91 3.31
CA ILE A 39 -5.12 -3.92 3.20
C ILE A 39 -4.18 -3.96 4.40
N ILE A 40 -4.71 -4.22 5.59
CA ILE A 40 -3.89 -4.29 6.80
C ILE A 40 -2.98 -5.51 6.75
N HIS A 41 -3.51 -6.66 6.31
CA HIS A 41 -2.67 -7.86 6.14
C HIS A 41 -1.53 -7.59 5.17
N THR A 42 -1.81 -6.91 4.07
CA THR A 42 -0.81 -6.57 3.06
C THR A 42 0.28 -5.67 3.65
N ILE A 43 -0.12 -4.61 4.35
CA ILE A 43 0.84 -3.67 4.93
C ILE A 43 1.70 -4.37 5.98
N GLU A 44 1.11 -5.23 6.80
CA GLU A 44 1.86 -5.96 7.81
C GLU A 44 2.96 -6.84 7.20
N GLN A 45 2.74 -7.39 6.01
CA GLN A 45 3.76 -8.17 5.33
C GLN A 45 4.98 -7.32 4.99
N PHE A 46 4.77 -6.07 4.59
CA PHE A 46 5.88 -5.17 4.28
C PHE A 46 6.58 -4.67 5.54
N LEU A 47 5.86 -4.52 6.64
CA LEU A 47 6.46 -4.07 7.91
C LEU A 47 7.44 -5.09 8.48
N ILE A 48 7.26 -6.37 8.15
CA ILE A 48 8.17 -7.42 8.58
C ILE A 48 9.51 -7.30 7.87
N ASN A 49 9.53 -6.76 6.66
CA ASN A 49 10.74 -6.65 5.86
C ASN A 49 11.55 -5.43 6.27
N LYS A 50 12.70 -5.67 6.89
CA LYS A 50 13.57 -4.60 7.40
C LYS A 50 14.20 -3.74 6.32
N ASN A 51 14.15 -4.18 5.07
CA ASN A 51 14.72 -3.42 3.96
C ASN A 51 13.75 -2.37 3.41
N ILE A 52 12.50 -2.38 3.84
CA ILE A 52 11.52 -1.36 3.44
C ILE A 52 11.63 -0.18 4.39
N ASP A 53 11.89 0.99 3.84
CA ASP A 53 12.06 2.20 4.64
C ASP A 53 10.76 2.98 4.80
N LYS A 54 9.97 3.05 3.73
CA LYS A 54 8.71 3.79 3.76
C LYS A 54 7.66 3.06 2.94
N ILE A 55 6.41 3.12 3.42
CA ILE A 55 5.25 2.52 2.76
C ILE A 55 4.28 3.64 2.42
N VAL A 56 3.93 3.77 1.16
CA VAL A 56 2.96 4.78 0.70
C VAL A 56 1.73 4.05 0.19
N VAL A 57 0.61 4.24 0.87
CA VAL A 57 -0.65 3.61 0.50
C VAL A 57 -1.42 4.58 -0.39
N CYS A 58 -1.70 4.15 -1.61
CA CYS A 58 -2.40 4.97 -2.61
C CYS A 58 -3.84 4.49 -2.71
N CYS A 59 -4.77 5.25 -2.16
CA CYS A 59 -6.18 4.86 -2.09
C CYS A 59 -7.04 5.74 -2.98
N ALA A 60 -8.25 5.26 -3.31
CA ALA A 60 -9.24 6.11 -3.95
C ALA A 60 -9.54 7.30 -3.05
N PHE A 61 -9.81 8.46 -3.67
CA PHE A 61 -10.02 9.73 -2.97
C PHE A 61 -11.02 9.61 -1.81
N ASP A 62 -12.15 8.98 -2.07
CA ASP A 62 -13.22 8.88 -1.07
C ASP A 62 -12.87 7.99 0.11
N TRP A 63 -11.79 7.22 0.00
CA TRP A 63 -11.39 6.25 1.03
C TRP A 63 -10.12 6.61 1.78
N VAL A 64 -9.52 7.76 1.48
CA VAL A 64 -8.28 8.19 2.12
C VAL A 64 -8.44 8.30 3.64
N ASN A 65 -9.49 8.98 4.09
CA ASN A 65 -9.72 9.15 5.53
C ASN A 65 -10.03 7.83 6.21
N TYR A 66 -10.79 6.97 5.55
CA TYR A 66 -11.09 5.65 6.10
C TYR A 66 -9.82 4.81 6.23
N CYS A 67 -8.96 4.86 5.23
CA CYS A 67 -7.69 4.15 5.26
C CYS A 67 -6.82 4.64 6.42
N LYS A 68 -6.73 5.95 6.61
CA LYS A 68 -5.99 6.53 7.73
C LYS A 68 -6.56 6.07 9.08
N HIS A 69 -7.87 5.98 9.17
CA HIS A 69 -8.53 5.50 10.38
C HIS A 69 -8.17 4.04 10.68
N LEU A 70 -8.18 3.20 9.65
CA LEU A 70 -7.80 1.78 9.79
C LEU A 70 -6.36 1.64 10.25
N LEU A 71 -5.46 2.45 9.71
CA LEU A 71 -4.05 2.39 10.12
C LEU A 71 -3.89 2.75 11.60
N LYS A 72 -4.61 3.76 12.08
CA LYS A 72 -4.58 4.10 13.49
C LYS A 72 -5.12 2.98 14.36
N LYS A 73 -6.13 2.28 13.87
CA LYS A 73 -6.77 1.21 14.64
C LYS A 73 -5.90 -0.04 14.73
N TYR A 74 -5.30 -0.44 13.62
CA TYR A 74 -4.58 -1.71 13.55
C TYR A 74 -3.06 -1.60 13.65
N ILE A 75 -2.50 -0.46 13.28
CA ILE A 75 -1.05 -0.25 13.28
C ILE A 75 -0.75 1.13 13.89
N PRO A 76 -1.09 1.36 15.16
CA PRO A 76 -1.11 2.72 15.73
C PRO A 76 0.25 3.37 15.95
N ASN A 77 1.30 2.61 16.09
CA ASN A 77 2.61 3.16 16.46
C ASN A 77 3.61 3.14 15.33
N ASN A 78 3.13 3.29 14.11
CA ASN A 78 4.01 3.22 12.94
C ASN A 78 4.21 4.61 12.33
N ASP A 79 5.46 4.96 12.06
CA ASP A 79 5.84 6.26 11.51
C ASP A 79 6.40 6.19 10.09
N ILE A 80 6.35 5.01 9.45
CA ILE A 80 6.85 4.85 8.08
C ILE A 80 5.73 4.69 7.05
N ILE A 81 4.48 4.68 7.48
CA ILE A 81 3.33 4.49 6.60
C ILE A 81 2.68 5.84 6.30
N TYR A 82 2.50 6.11 5.02
CA TYR A 82 1.88 7.34 4.52
C TYR A 82 0.71 6.98 3.62
N VAL A 83 -0.30 7.84 3.58
CA VAL A 83 -1.49 7.62 2.76
C VAL A 83 -1.63 8.78 1.79
N THR A 84 -1.86 8.47 0.53
CA THR A 84 -2.11 9.49 -0.49
C THR A 84 -3.22 9.03 -1.43
N GLU A 85 -3.75 9.97 -2.19
CA GLU A 85 -4.78 9.68 -3.17
C GLU A 85 -4.20 8.98 -4.38
N GLY A 86 -4.86 7.92 -4.84
CA GLY A 86 -4.53 7.26 -6.08
C GLY A 86 -5.29 7.86 -7.26
N GLY A 87 -5.12 7.27 -8.42
CA GLY A 87 -5.76 7.72 -9.65
C GLY A 87 -6.89 6.79 -10.09
N LYS A 88 -7.37 7.02 -11.30
CA LYS A 88 -8.47 6.23 -11.88
C LYS A 88 -7.99 4.93 -12.49
N SER A 89 -6.71 4.82 -12.77
CA SER A 89 -6.10 3.63 -13.32
C SER A 89 -4.90 3.24 -12.49
N ARG A 90 -4.39 2.04 -12.74
CA ARG A 90 -3.17 1.59 -12.06
C ARG A 90 -1.99 2.50 -12.38
N ASN A 91 -1.82 2.85 -13.64
CA ASN A 91 -0.72 3.72 -14.05
C ASN A 91 -0.82 5.11 -13.44
N GLU A 92 -2.02 5.68 -13.40
CA GLU A 92 -2.22 6.98 -12.76
C GLU A 92 -1.97 6.91 -11.26
N THR A 93 -2.35 5.82 -10.63
CA THR A 93 -2.10 5.62 -9.20
C THR A 93 -0.60 5.55 -8.91
N ILE A 94 0.14 4.83 -9.72
CA ILE A 94 1.61 4.75 -9.58
C ILE A 94 2.23 6.13 -9.77
N TYR A 95 1.78 6.87 -10.80
CA TYR A 95 2.27 8.22 -11.06
C TYR A 95 2.05 9.13 -9.84
N LYS A 96 0.84 9.11 -9.29
CA LYS A 96 0.51 9.94 -8.13
C LYS A 96 1.31 9.54 -6.89
N GLY A 97 1.52 8.23 -6.71
CA GLY A 97 2.35 7.74 -5.62
C GLY A 97 3.78 8.18 -5.73
N CYS A 98 4.37 8.09 -6.91
CA CYS A 98 5.72 8.55 -7.14
C CYS A 98 5.84 10.06 -6.96
N LYS A 99 4.85 10.80 -7.44
CA LYS A 99 4.81 12.26 -7.26
C LYS A 99 4.77 12.62 -5.78
N PHE A 100 3.98 11.89 -5.00
CA PHE A 100 3.92 12.08 -3.55
C PHE A 100 5.31 11.88 -2.92
N ILE A 101 6.00 10.81 -3.31
CA ILE A 101 7.34 10.52 -2.78
C ILE A 101 8.30 11.67 -3.11
N ILE A 102 8.28 12.13 -4.35
CA ILE A 102 9.16 13.21 -4.79
C ILE A 102 8.89 14.49 -4.01
N GLU A 103 7.63 14.83 -3.83
CA GLU A 103 7.24 16.06 -3.14
C GLU A 103 7.51 16.01 -1.64
N GLN A 104 7.36 14.84 -1.01
CA GLN A 104 7.49 14.71 0.44
C GLN A 104 8.91 14.39 0.88
N PHE A 105 9.63 13.59 0.12
CA PHE A 105 10.92 13.06 0.55
C PHE A 105 12.07 13.36 -0.39
N GLY A 106 11.77 13.71 -1.63
CA GLY A 106 12.77 13.73 -2.67
C GLY A 106 13.12 12.32 -3.11
N LEU A 107 13.35 12.11 -4.39
CA LEU A 107 13.69 10.80 -4.92
C LEU A 107 15.07 10.86 -5.54
N ASN A 108 16.01 10.08 -5.00
CA ASN A 108 17.37 10.00 -5.49
C ASN A 108 17.51 8.89 -6.53
N ASP A 109 18.53 8.97 -7.38
CA ASP A 109 18.74 8.01 -8.46
C ASP A 109 18.88 6.57 -7.97
N GLU A 110 19.37 6.38 -6.76
CA GLU A 110 19.58 5.05 -6.21
C GLU A 110 18.40 4.48 -5.45
N ASP A 111 17.39 5.31 -5.21
CA ASP A 111 16.21 4.88 -4.47
C ASP A 111 15.40 3.88 -5.28
N ILE A 112 14.74 2.98 -4.57
CA ILE A 112 13.92 1.94 -5.18
C ILE A 112 12.47 2.16 -4.79
N VAL A 113 11.59 2.07 -5.78
CA VAL A 113 10.14 2.13 -5.55
C VAL A 113 9.53 0.83 -6.06
N LEU A 114 9.04 0.03 -5.12
CA LEU A 114 8.33 -1.20 -5.44
C LEU A 114 6.84 -0.92 -5.46
N THR A 115 6.13 -1.60 -6.33
CA THR A 115 4.67 -1.49 -6.39
C THR A 115 4.03 -2.82 -6.03
N HIS A 116 2.92 -2.76 -5.31
CA HIS A 116 2.18 -3.94 -4.90
C HIS A 116 0.70 -3.66 -4.91
N ASP A 117 -0.06 -4.47 -5.63
CA ASP A 117 -1.51 -4.35 -5.70
C ASP A 117 -2.17 -5.09 -4.54
N VAL A 118 -3.13 -4.45 -3.89
CA VAL A 118 -3.92 -5.09 -2.84
C VAL A 118 -5.09 -5.80 -3.50
N VAL A 119 -4.86 -7.00 -4.02
CA VAL A 119 -5.87 -7.65 -4.85
C VAL A 119 -6.34 -8.98 -4.30
N ARG A 120 -5.42 -9.91 -3.99
CA ARG A 120 -5.80 -11.29 -3.64
C ARG A 120 -4.86 -11.87 -2.60
N PRO A 121 -5.07 -11.59 -1.32
CA PRO A 121 -4.14 -12.03 -0.28
C PRO A 121 -4.02 -13.55 -0.16
N PHE A 122 -5.08 -14.29 -0.47
CA PHE A 122 -5.03 -15.75 -0.41
C PHE A 122 -4.08 -16.35 -1.43
N ILE A 123 -4.07 -15.76 -2.63
CA ILE A 123 -3.29 -16.29 -3.74
C ILE A 123 -1.88 -15.78 -3.67
N SER A 124 -1.70 -14.52 -3.25
CA SER A 124 -0.42 -13.86 -3.34
C SER A 124 0.65 -14.51 -2.47
N GLN A 125 0.33 -14.94 -1.26
CA GLN A 125 1.33 -15.52 -0.39
C GLN A 125 1.89 -16.82 -0.94
N ARG A 126 1.02 -17.71 -1.42
CA ARG A 126 1.47 -18.96 -2.02
C ARG A 126 2.26 -18.73 -3.30
N ILE A 127 1.82 -17.79 -4.12
CA ILE A 127 2.53 -17.45 -5.34
C ILE A 127 3.91 -16.89 -5.03
N ILE A 128 4.02 -16.04 -4.02
CA ILE A 128 5.29 -15.49 -3.59
C ILE A 128 6.23 -16.60 -3.14
N GLU A 129 5.74 -17.54 -2.34
CA GLU A 129 6.54 -18.67 -1.89
C GLU A 129 7.02 -19.54 -3.05
N ASP A 130 6.16 -19.78 -4.04
CA ASP A 130 6.49 -20.64 -5.17
C ASP A 130 7.45 -19.97 -6.15
N ASN A 131 7.54 -18.64 -6.15
CA ASN A 131 8.36 -17.89 -7.10
C ASN A 131 9.62 -17.29 -6.49
N LEU A 132 9.79 -17.48 -5.22
CA LEU A 132 11.03 -17.09 -4.56
C LEU A 132 11.99 -18.26 -4.55
#